data_394571db038284f113665467a0b50a47
#
_entry.id   394571db038284f113665467a0b50a47
#
_cell.length_a   1.000
_cell.length_b   1.000
_cell.length_c   1.000
_cell.angle_alpha   90.00
_cell.angle_beta   90.00
_cell.angle_gamma   90.00
#
_symmetry.space_group_name_H-M   'P 1'
#
loop_
_entity.id
_entity.type
_entity.pdbx_description
1 polymer ?
#
loop_
_entity_poly.entity_id
_entity_poly.type
_entity_poly.pdbx_seq_one_letter_code
_entity_poly.pdbx_strand_id
1 'polypeptide(L)'
;MIKKIFAVFLLSIFCLKANAFETDFAYSDKWLKIVHYQPRLFGGYKATIGSDNFYLSPCGRTNPKKELEATIALFQSNDDKTKCLFPARYKLLKDNDIIDYEFPKCDEYESFLTDLQPAGITFLFTDAYMNNSSSLFGHTLLRVDTKRKGTQLLAHGINYGAFTKGYEDK
;
A
#
# COMPACT_ATOMS: atom_id res chain seq x y z
N MET A 1 32.56 -35.64 -7.58
CA MET A 1 31.16 -35.54 -8.08
C MET A 1 30.14 -35.31 -7.01
N ILE A 2 30.17 -35.99 -5.88
CA ILE A 2 29.19 -35.90 -4.78
C ILE A 2 29.04 -34.48 -4.18
N LYS A 3 30.16 -33.72 -4.00
CA LYS A 3 30.10 -32.34 -3.46
C LYS A 3 29.35 -31.33 -4.35
N LYS A 4 29.40 -31.48 -5.69
CA LYS A 4 28.67 -30.63 -6.63
C LYS A 4 27.16 -30.93 -6.62
N ILE A 5 26.77 -32.19 -6.47
CA ILE A 5 25.35 -32.60 -6.38
C ILE A 5 24.73 -32.09 -5.11
N PHE A 6 25.46 -32.12 -3.99
CA PHE A 6 25.00 -31.62 -2.69
C PHE A 6 24.79 -30.11 -2.70
N ALA A 7 25.66 -29.33 -3.36
CA ALA A 7 25.53 -27.89 -3.50
C ALA A 7 24.31 -27.49 -4.36
N VAL A 8 24.05 -28.22 -5.46
CA VAL A 8 22.87 -27.98 -6.31
C VAL A 8 21.56 -28.30 -5.57
N PHE A 9 21.58 -29.39 -4.77
CA PHE A 9 20.42 -29.80 -3.98
C PHE A 9 20.11 -28.78 -2.86
N LEU A 10 21.13 -28.23 -2.17
CA LEU A 10 20.98 -27.18 -1.18
C LEU A 10 20.47 -25.88 -1.80
N LEU A 11 20.95 -25.50 -2.98
CA LEU A 11 20.47 -24.31 -3.70
C LEU A 11 18.99 -24.44 -4.11
N SER A 12 18.59 -25.64 -4.57
CA SER A 12 17.20 -25.89 -4.97
C SER A 12 16.23 -25.84 -3.79
N ILE A 13 16.63 -26.32 -2.61
CA ILE A 13 15.83 -26.25 -1.39
C ILE A 13 15.67 -24.80 -0.90
N PHE A 14 16.72 -23.99 -1.05
CA PHE A 14 16.69 -22.57 -0.67
C PHE A 14 15.75 -21.77 -1.60
N CYS A 15 15.80 -22.05 -2.91
CA CYS A 15 14.92 -21.42 -3.89
C CYS A 15 13.45 -21.80 -3.70
N LEU A 16 13.16 -23.05 -3.31
CA LEU A 16 11.81 -23.51 -3.01
C LEU A 16 11.22 -22.86 -1.74
N LYS A 17 12.05 -22.64 -0.71
CA LYS A 17 11.61 -21.94 0.52
C LYS A 17 11.31 -20.46 0.28
N ALA A 18 12.12 -19.77 -0.53
CA ALA A 18 11.87 -18.37 -0.87
C ALA A 18 10.52 -18.20 -1.60
N ASN A 19 10.26 -19.02 -2.61
CA ASN A 19 8.99 -18.97 -3.36
C ASN A 19 7.75 -19.29 -2.50
N ALA A 20 7.86 -20.18 -1.52
CA ALA A 20 6.77 -20.50 -0.60
C ALA A 20 6.49 -19.33 0.33
N PHE A 21 7.51 -18.70 0.89
CA PHE A 21 7.39 -17.54 1.77
C PHE A 21 6.76 -16.34 1.08
N GLU A 22 7.18 -16.00 -0.13
CA GLU A 22 6.57 -14.93 -0.93
C GLU A 22 5.09 -15.22 -1.24
N THR A 23 4.76 -16.49 -1.49
CA THR A 23 3.38 -16.88 -1.77
C THR A 23 2.50 -16.67 -0.52
N ASP A 24 2.97 -17.07 0.66
CA ASP A 24 2.27 -16.86 1.92
C ASP A 24 2.12 -15.37 2.25
N PHE A 25 3.17 -14.58 2.02
CA PHE A 25 3.14 -13.14 2.24
C PHE A 25 2.14 -12.42 1.33
N ALA A 26 2.01 -12.83 0.08
CA ALA A 26 1.06 -12.26 -0.88
C ALA A 26 -0.41 -12.31 -0.40
N TYR A 27 -0.73 -13.25 0.50
CA TYR A 27 -2.06 -13.42 1.07
C TYR A 27 -2.12 -13.05 2.55
N SER A 28 -1.05 -12.46 3.08
CA SER A 28 -1.04 -11.93 4.44
C SER A 28 -1.95 -10.72 4.59
N ASP A 29 -2.53 -10.56 5.77
CA ASP A 29 -3.33 -9.38 6.13
C ASP A 29 -2.60 -8.06 5.89
N LYS A 30 -1.29 -8.03 6.13
CA LYS A 30 -0.45 -6.83 5.94
C LYS A 30 -0.42 -6.41 4.48
N TRP A 31 -0.14 -7.37 3.58
CA TRP A 31 -0.09 -7.10 2.14
C TRP A 31 -1.47 -6.75 1.59
N LEU A 32 -2.48 -7.56 1.90
CA LEU A 32 -3.84 -7.34 1.42
C LEU A 32 -4.39 -5.97 1.83
N LYS A 33 -4.11 -5.51 3.06
CA LYS A 33 -4.56 -4.19 3.55
C LYS A 33 -3.85 -3.04 2.85
N ILE A 34 -2.52 -3.10 2.66
CA ILE A 34 -1.78 -1.99 2.06
C ILE A 34 -2.09 -1.81 0.57
N VAL A 35 -2.44 -2.91 -0.14
CA VAL A 35 -2.89 -2.87 -1.54
C VAL A 35 -4.42 -2.86 -1.69
N HIS A 36 -5.14 -2.69 -0.59
CA HIS A 36 -6.60 -2.52 -0.56
C HIS A 36 -7.38 -3.65 -1.23
N TYR A 37 -7.01 -4.90 -0.92
CA TYR A 37 -7.78 -6.06 -1.34
C TYR A 37 -8.86 -6.44 -0.32
N GLN A 38 -9.98 -6.88 -0.85
CA GLN A 38 -11.05 -7.52 -0.08
C GLN A 38 -11.33 -8.93 -0.62
N PRO A 39 -11.60 -9.91 0.27
CA PRO A 39 -12.02 -11.23 -0.17
C PRO A 39 -13.38 -11.16 -0.88
N ARG A 40 -13.57 -12.03 -1.87
CA ARG A 40 -14.84 -12.18 -2.58
C ARG A 40 -15.64 -13.32 -1.97
N LEU A 41 -16.96 -13.24 -2.04
CA LEU A 41 -17.89 -14.23 -1.47
C LEU A 41 -17.64 -15.65 -2.03
N PHE A 42 -17.28 -15.77 -3.30
CA PHE A 42 -17.03 -17.05 -3.97
C PHE A 42 -15.55 -17.36 -4.18
N GLY A 43 -14.70 -16.81 -3.33
CA GLY A 43 -13.24 -17.00 -3.36
C GLY A 43 -12.50 -15.97 -4.21
N GLY A 44 -11.18 -15.87 -3.96
CA GLY A 44 -10.31 -14.87 -4.56
C GLY A 44 -10.43 -13.49 -3.92
N TYR A 45 -9.80 -12.50 -4.55
CA TYR A 45 -9.70 -11.13 -4.04
C TYR A 45 -10.15 -10.11 -5.09
N LYS A 46 -10.56 -8.94 -4.61
CA LYS A 46 -10.88 -7.79 -5.44
C LYS A 46 -10.29 -6.54 -4.80
N ALA A 47 -9.64 -5.74 -5.61
CA ALA A 47 -9.16 -4.42 -5.22
C ALA A 47 -10.33 -3.45 -5.00
N THR A 48 -10.23 -2.62 -3.97
CA THR A 48 -11.23 -1.57 -3.69
C THR A 48 -10.85 -0.23 -4.29
N ILE A 49 -9.57 -0.02 -4.65
CA ILE A 49 -9.10 1.18 -5.34
C ILE A 49 -9.46 1.08 -6.83
N GLY A 50 -10.12 2.12 -7.35
CA GLY A 50 -10.55 2.18 -8.75
C GLY A 50 -9.48 2.64 -9.74
N SER A 51 -8.43 3.34 -9.26
CA SER A 51 -7.37 3.86 -10.11
C SER A 51 -6.45 2.75 -10.64
N ASP A 52 -6.26 2.70 -11.95
CA ASP A 52 -5.36 1.73 -12.58
C ASP A 52 -3.88 2.03 -12.26
N ASN A 53 -3.53 3.30 -12.01
CA ASN A 53 -2.17 3.72 -11.67
C ASN A 53 -1.72 3.27 -10.28
N PHE A 54 -2.63 2.78 -9.45
CA PHE A 54 -2.29 2.25 -8.12
C PHE A 54 -1.69 0.85 -8.19
N TYR A 55 -2.00 0.08 -9.23
CA TYR A 55 -1.53 -1.28 -9.39
C TYR A 55 -0.43 -1.36 -10.44
N LEU A 56 0.66 -2.09 -10.13
CA LEU A 56 1.81 -2.29 -11.00
C LEU A 56 1.61 -3.45 -11.97
N SER A 57 0.89 -4.48 -11.52
CA SER A 57 0.58 -5.63 -12.36
C SER A 57 -0.69 -5.39 -13.19
N PRO A 58 -0.75 -5.80 -14.46
CA PRO A 58 -1.99 -5.81 -15.25
C PRO A 58 -3.12 -6.60 -14.60
N CYS A 59 -2.78 -7.62 -13.79
CA CYS A 59 -3.72 -8.41 -13.00
C CYS A 59 -3.84 -7.92 -11.55
N GLY A 60 -3.22 -6.80 -11.21
CA GLY A 60 -3.08 -6.29 -9.84
C GLY A 60 -4.41 -6.00 -9.14
N ARG A 61 -5.51 -5.87 -9.86
CA ARG A 61 -6.83 -5.63 -9.24
C ARG A 61 -7.50 -6.90 -8.70
N THR A 62 -7.02 -8.08 -9.06
CA THR A 62 -7.65 -9.36 -8.70
C THR A 62 -6.65 -10.41 -8.21
N ASN A 63 -5.37 -10.18 -8.38
CA ASN A 63 -4.34 -11.16 -8.05
C ASN A 63 -3.26 -10.54 -7.13
N PRO A 64 -3.38 -10.72 -5.79
CA PRO A 64 -2.44 -10.17 -4.82
C PRO A 64 -0.99 -10.64 -5.03
N LYS A 65 -0.81 -11.89 -5.48
CA LYS A 65 0.53 -12.45 -5.74
C LYS A 65 1.20 -11.77 -6.92
N LYS A 66 0.47 -11.56 -8.02
CA LYS A 66 1.00 -10.87 -9.20
C LYS A 66 1.35 -9.42 -8.90
N GLU A 67 0.59 -8.77 -8.04
CA GLU A 67 0.88 -7.41 -7.58
C GLU A 67 2.12 -7.36 -6.68
N LEU A 68 2.32 -8.37 -5.82
CA LEU A 68 3.52 -8.49 -5.01
C LEU A 68 4.76 -8.70 -5.89
N GLU A 69 4.70 -9.66 -6.82
CA GLU A 69 5.77 -9.93 -7.78
C GLU A 69 6.16 -8.68 -8.57
N ALA A 70 5.17 -7.93 -9.08
CA ALA A 70 5.42 -6.67 -9.80
C ALA A 70 6.02 -5.58 -8.90
N THR A 71 5.61 -5.51 -7.63
CA THR A 71 6.16 -4.57 -6.66
C THR A 71 7.62 -4.90 -6.33
N ILE A 72 7.95 -6.17 -6.13
CA ILE A 72 9.33 -6.61 -5.91
C ILE A 72 10.19 -6.29 -7.15
N ALA A 73 9.69 -6.60 -8.35
CA ALA A 73 10.39 -6.30 -9.60
C ALA A 73 10.65 -4.79 -9.79
N LEU A 74 9.70 -3.94 -9.38
CA LEU A 74 9.91 -2.48 -9.37
C LEU A 74 11.10 -2.10 -8.49
N PHE A 75 11.18 -2.59 -7.25
CA PHE A 75 12.29 -2.24 -6.35
C PHE A 75 13.64 -2.81 -6.80
N GLN A 76 13.64 -3.85 -7.64
CA GLN A 76 14.84 -4.38 -8.30
C GLN A 76 15.26 -3.58 -9.54
N SER A 77 14.37 -2.78 -10.11
CA SER A 77 14.61 -2.01 -11.33
C SER A 77 15.43 -0.73 -11.06
N ASN A 78 15.74 0.02 -12.10
CA ASN A 78 16.38 1.33 -12.03
C ASN A 78 15.35 2.49 -12.14
N ASP A 79 14.05 2.20 -12.00
CA ASP A 79 12.99 3.23 -12.09
C ASP A 79 12.73 3.88 -10.74
N ASP A 80 13.63 4.75 -10.32
CA ASP A 80 13.54 5.42 -9.03
C ASP A 80 12.32 6.35 -8.93
N LYS A 81 11.90 6.93 -10.06
CA LYS A 81 10.72 7.78 -10.10
C LYS A 81 9.46 7.03 -9.70
N THR A 82 9.24 5.83 -10.26
CA THR A 82 8.08 5.01 -9.91
C THR A 82 8.20 4.44 -8.50
N LYS A 83 9.41 4.06 -8.03
CA LYS A 83 9.63 3.61 -6.64
C LYS A 83 9.16 4.65 -5.62
N CYS A 84 9.42 5.94 -5.89
CA CYS A 84 9.03 7.05 -5.02
C CYS A 84 7.51 7.18 -4.81
N LEU A 85 6.68 6.57 -5.67
CA LEU A 85 5.23 6.55 -5.50
C LEU A 85 4.76 5.52 -4.47
N PHE A 86 5.61 4.57 -4.07
CA PHE A 86 5.23 3.44 -3.23
C PHE A 86 6.05 3.28 -1.92
N PRO A 87 6.29 4.37 -1.16
CA PRO A 87 7.12 4.31 0.05
C PRO A 87 6.56 3.36 1.11
N ALA A 88 5.23 3.27 1.22
CA ALA A 88 4.58 2.38 2.19
C ALA A 88 4.77 0.89 1.82
N ARG A 89 4.69 0.56 0.53
CA ARG A 89 4.97 -0.81 0.05
C ARG A 89 6.43 -1.18 0.29
N TYR A 90 7.36 -0.26 -0.04
CA TYR A 90 8.78 -0.46 0.25
C TYR A 90 9.01 -0.79 1.73
N LYS A 91 8.51 0.08 2.62
CA LYS A 91 8.68 -0.11 4.06
C LYS A 91 8.11 -1.45 4.54
N LEU A 92 6.93 -1.82 4.06
CA LEU A 92 6.32 -3.11 4.42
C LEU A 92 7.19 -4.29 3.98
N LEU A 93 7.71 -4.27 2.75
CA LEU A 93 8.54 -5.37 2.22
C LEU A 93 9.90 -5.44 2.93
N LYS A 94 10.53 -4.29 3.21
CA LYS A 94 11.80 -4.21 3.95
C LYS A 94 11.64 -4.71 5.38
N ASP A 95 10.59 -4.28 6.10
CA ASP A 95 10.32 -4.67 7.50
C ASP A 95 9.98 -6.18 7.64
N ASN A 96 9.66 -6.88 6.56
CA ASN A 96 9.38 -8.32 6.57
C ASN A 96 10.44 -9.13 5.79
N ASP A 97 11.64 -8.57 5.56
CA ASP A 97 12.78 -9.22 4.91
C ASP A 97 12.47 -9.80 3.52
N ILE A 98 11.50 -9.23 2.79
CA ILE A 98 11.13 -9.63 1.42
C ILE A 98 12.11 -9.03 0.41
N ILE A 99 12.59 -7.81 0.65
CA ILE A 99 13.54 -7.10 -0.19
C ILE A 99 14.71 -6.57 0.65
N ASP A 100 15.89 -6.52 0.03
CA ASP A 100 17.10 -5.94 0.64
C ASP A 100 17.70 -4.86 -0.26
N TYR A 101 16.87 -3.97 -0.76
CA TYR A 101 17.27 -2.81 -1.56
C TYR A 101 17.11 -1.54 -0.74
N GLU A 102 17.91 -0.54 -1.04
CA GLU A 102 17.76 0.78 -0.45
C GLU A 102 16.68 1.58 -1.19
N PHE A 103 15.94 2.40 -0.43
CA PHE A 103 14.95 3.29 -1.02
C PHE A 103 15.67 4.45 -1.70
N PRO A 104 15.28 4.82 -2.94
CA PRO A 104 15.91 5.92 -3.63
C PRO A 104 15.64 7.26 -2.92
N LYS A 105 16.48 8.26 -3.21
CA LYS A 105 16.20 9.62 -2.79
C LYS A 105 14.99 10.17 -3.55
N CYS A 106 13.97 10.56 -2.79
CA CYS A 106 12.69 11.02 -3.32
C CYS A 106 12.40 12.45 -2.85
N ASP A 107 12.90 13.45 -3.58
CA ASP A 107 12.86 14.84 -3.13
C ASP A 107 11.44 15.34 -2.83
N GLU A 108 10.44 14.98 -3.66
CA GLU A 108 9.03 15.35 -3.43
C GLU A 108 8.47 14.71 -2.15
N TYR A 109 8.77 13.43 -1.91
CA TYR A 109 8.31 12.73 -0.71
C TYR A 109 8.99 13.27 0.55
N GLU A 110 10.29 13.55 0.50
CA GLU A 110 11.05 14.13 1.61
C GLU A 110 10.57 15.55 1.92
N SER A 111 10.31 16.36 0.90
CA SER A 111 9.74 17.71 1.04
C SER A 111 8.36 17.63 1.70
N PHE A 112 7.50 16.74 1.22
CA PHE A 112 6.17 16.52 1.81
C PHE A 112 6.24 16.12 3.29
N LEU A 113 7.12 15.20 3.66
CA LEU A 113 7.32 14.80 5.06
C LEU A 113 7.87 15.92 5.92
N THR A 114 8.77 16.75 5.36
CA THR A 114 9.34 17.91 6.03
C THR A 114 8.27 18.97 6.31
N ASP A 115 7.38 19.19 5.37
CA ASP A 115 6.26 20.12 5.52
C ASP A 115 5.19 19.58 6.48
N LEU A 116 4.88 18.29 6.37
CA LEU A 116 3.86 17.64 7.18
C LEU A 116 4.28 17.51 8.65
N GLN A 117 5.55 17.20 8.92
CA GLN A 117 6.09 16.92 10.26
C GLN A 117 5.17 16.02 11.11
N PRO A 118 4.84 14.80 10.64
CA PRO A 118 3.82 13.99 11.25
C PRO A 118 4.19 13.62 12.69
N ALA A 119 3.23 13.73 13.62
CA ALA A 119 3.37 13.39 15.03
C ALA A 119 2.40 12.30 15.48
N GLY A 120 1.27 12.14 14.77
CA GLY A 120 0.25 11.16 15.10
C GLY A 120 -0.92 11.22 14.14
N ILE A 121 -1.94 10.44 14.45
CA ILE A 121 -3.22 10.41 13.70
C ILE A 121 -4.35 10.51 14.69
N THR A 122 -5.29 11.43 14.41
CA THR A 122 -6.54 11.57 15.15
C THR A 122 -7.71 11.16 14.28
N PHE A 123 -8.56 10.28 14.81
CA PHE A 123 -9.88 10.00 14.21
C PHE A 123 -10.84 11.11 14.59
N LEU A 124 -11.46 11.71 13.59
CA LEU A 124 -12.50 12.71 13.76
C LEU A 124 -13.82 12.14 13.23
N PHE A 125 -14.82 12.12 14.09
CA PHE A 125 -16.18 11.79 13.70
C PHE A 125 -17.01 13.09 13.77
N THR A 126 -17.51 13.52 12.63
CA THR A 126 -18.44 14.65 12.56
C THR A 126 -19.86 14.12 12.74
N ASP A 127 -20.66 14.82 13.54
CA ASP A 127 -22.03 14.46 13.82
C ASP A 127 -22.90 14.48 12.55
N ALA A 128 -24.04 13.80 12.63
CA ALA A 128 -25.01 13.72 11.55
C ALA A 128 -25.58 15.11 11.21
N TYR A 129 -25.65 15.44 9.94
CA TYR A 129 -26.29 16.65 9.44
C TYR A 129 -27.49 16.28 8.56
N MET A 130 -28.68 16.47 9.12
CA MET A 130 -29.96 16.01 8.55
C MET A 130 -30.32 16.63 7.20
N ASN A 131 -29.75 17.80 6.88
CA ASN A 131 -30.09 18.54 5.65
C ASN A 131 -29.24 18.11 4.42
N ASN A 132 -28.34 17.14 4.59
CA ASN A 132 -27.51 16.64 3.48
C ASN A 132 -27.46 15.12 3.52
N SER A 133 -27.90 14.48 2.45
CA SER A 133 -27.93 13.01 2.33
C SER A 133 -26.56 12.35 2.49
N SER A 134 -25.49 13.02 2.09
CA SER A 134 -24.12 12.51 2.22
C SER A 134 -23.58 12.55 3.66
N SER A 135 -24.20 13.37 4.53
CA SER A 135 -23.80 13.56 5.92
C SER A 135 -24.85 13.07 6.92
N LEU A 136 -25.91 12.39 6.44
CA LEU A 136 -27.05 11.95 7.25
C LEU A 136 -26.64 11.03 8.41
N PHE A 137 -25.61 10.22 8.22
CA PHE A 137 -25.12 9.25 9.20
C PHE A 137 -23.80 9.67 9.88
N GLY A 138 -23.41 10.94 9.73
CA GLY A 138 -22.10 11.43 10.16
C GLY A 138 -20.99 11.01 9.18
N HIS A 139 -19.78 11.46 9.47
CA HIS A 139 -18.63 11.18 8.64
C HIS A 139 -17.38 10.94 9.47
N THR A 140 -16.56 10.00 9.07
CA THR A 140 -15.28 9.74 9.73
C THR A 140 -14.14 10.17 8.82
N LEU A 141 -13.24 10.98 9.34
CA LEU A 141 -12.02 11.36 8.66
C LEU A 141 -10.80 11.17 9.58
N LEU A 142 -9.63 11.04 8.97
CA LEU A 142 -8.37 10.99 9.68
C LEU A 142 -7.69 12.35 9.57
N ARG A 143 -7.26 12.89 10.70
CA ARG A 143 -6.38 14.06 10.73
C ARG A 143 -4.97 13.60 11.02
N VAL A 144 -4.01 14.03 10.20
CA VAL A 144 -2.60 13.84 10.48
C VAL A 144 -2.15 14.96 11.40
N ASP A 145 -1.82 14.60 12.65
CA ASP A 145 -1.31 15.55 13.64
C ASP A 145 0.14 15.90 13.32
N THR A 146 0.47 17.19 13.39
CA THR A 146 1.81 17.71 13.11
C THR A 146 2.50 18.11 14.41
N LYS A 147 3.85 18.08 14.42
CA LYS A 147 4.67 18.58 15.54
C LYS A 147 4.58 20.10 15.73
N ARG A 148 4.06 20.84 14.73
CA ARG A 148 3.90 22.29 14.81
C ARG A 148 2.77 22.65 15.77
N LYS A 149 3.07 23.44 16.78
CA LYS A 149 2.06 23.93 17.74
C LYS A 149 1.13 24.96 17.09
N GLY A 150 -0.16 24.92 17.42
CA GLY A 150 -1.14 25.92 16.99
C GLY A 150 -1.69 25.74 15.56
N THR A 151 -1.31 24.68 14.84
CA THR A 151 -1.73 24.45 13.45
C THR A 151 -2.81 23.38 13.28
N GLN A 152 -3.53 23.04 14.34
CA GLN A 152 -4.52 21.95 14.32
C GLN A 152 -5.63 22.15 13.29
N LEU A 153 -6.02 23.39 13.01
CA LEU A 153 -7.04 23.74 12.00
C LEU A 153 -6.48 23.66 10.55
N LEU A 154 -5.16 23.67 10.39
CA LEU A 154 -4.47 23.57 9.10
C LEU A 154 -3.90 22.19 8.87
N ALA A 155 -4.24 21.21 9.72
CA ALA A 155 -3.74 19.87 9.62
C ALA A 155 -4.32 19.15 8.38
N HIS A 156 -3.53 18.25 7.80
CA HIS A 156 -3.95 17.44 6.66
C HIS A 156 -5.03 16.45 7.08
N GLY A 157 -6.17 16.50 6.38
CA GLY A 157 -7.25 15.53 6.53
C GLY A 157 -7.20 14.46 5.45
N ILE A 158 -7.36 13.20 5.83
CA ILE A 158 -7.54 12.08 4.90
C ILE A 158 -9.02 11.70 4.97
N ASN A 159 -9.68 11.84 3.85
CA ASN A 159 -11.09 11.51 3.68
C ASN A 159 -11.24 10.37 2.67
N TYR A 160 -12.09 9.39 2.98
CA TYR A 160 -12.46 8.33 2.07
C TYR A 160 -13.93 8.47 1.71
N GLY A 161 -14.21 8.72 0.44
CA GLY A 161 -15.56 8.82 -0.10
C GLY A 161 -15.85 7.71 -1.11
N ALA A 162 -17.05 7.16 -1.09
CA ALA A 162 -17.53 6.28 -2.16
C ALA A 162 -17.99 7.13 -3.34
N PHE A 163 -17.36 6.98 -4.50
CA PHE A 163 -17.84 7.56 -5.74
C PHE A 163 -18.86 6.61 -6.37
N THR A 164 -20.12 7.03 -6.46
CA THR A 164 -21.11 6.34 -7.28
C THR A 164 -20.93 6.79 -8.74
N LYS A 165 -20.82 5.83 -9.66
CA LYS A 165 -20.85 6.14 -11.11
C LYS A 165 -22.12 6.92 -11.42
N GLY A 166 -21.98 8.19 -11.83
CA GLY A 166 -23.11 9.06 -12.19
C GLY A 166 -23.00 10.50 -11.68
N TYR A 167 -22.07 10.82 -10.81
CA TYR A 167 -21.68 12.18 -10.48
C TYR A 167 -20.46 12.58 -11.34
N GLU A 168 -20.67 12.67 -12.64
CA GLU A 168 -19.82 13.48 -13.49
C GLU A 168 -20.35 14.92 -13.36
N ASP A 169 -19.46 15.81 -12.95
CA ASP A 169 -19.72 17.24 -12.82
C ASP A 169 -20.35 17.76 -14.14
N LYS A 170 -21.58 18.29 -14.03
CA LYS A 170 -22.16 19.17 -15.03
C LYS A 170 -21.83 20.60 -14.70
#